data_ca68abc2a73b41a3cb2da745f4273115
#
_entry.id   ca68abc2a73b41a3cb2da745f4273115
#
_cell.length_a   1.000
_cell.length_b   1.000
_cell.length_c   1.000
_cell.angle_alpha   90.00
_cell.angle_beta   90.00
_cell.angle_gamma   90.00
#
_symmetry.space_group_name_H-M   'P 1'
#
loop_
_entity.id
_entity.type
_entity.pdbx_description
1 polymer ?
#
loop_
_entity_poly.entity_id
_entity_poly.type
_entity_poly.pdbx_seq_one_letter_code
_entity_poly.pdbx_strand_id
1 'polypeptide(L)'
;MVENILKSSLDLMAEGDMPPGKKKTLEAAIILFGKKGYNGTSTLEIAKAAGVSQATVFKYFRTKEDLLISIIAPILPRLFSNFLGRVKNINTITVKEIIHYIVRDRFRFMKENKDIIKIIFSEVLTNEQLKQKIIIGAEEVFKERRLDEYFEYLKQ
;
A
#
# COMPACT_ATOMS: atom_id res chain seq x y z
N MET A 1 17.51 -4.40 -1.04
CA MET A 1 16.47 -5.38 -0.65
C MET A 1 15.12 -4.72 -0.94
N VAL A 2 14.22 -5.37 -1.67
CA VAL A 2 12.87 -4.83 -1.91
C VAL A 2 12.04 -5.11 -0.67
N GLU A 3 11.36 -4.11 -0.16
CA GLU A 3 10.62 -4.16 1.10
C GLU A 3 9.28 -4.87 0.91
N ASN A 4 8.95 -5.81 1.82
CA ASN A 4 7.59 -6.31 1.93
C ASN A 4 6.75 -5.26 2.65
N ILE A 5 5.99 -4.50 1.86
CA ILE A 5 5.23 -3.34 2.35
C ILE A 5 4.18 -3.73 3.38
N LEU A 6 3.55 -4.90 3.26
CA LEU A 6 2.58 -5.35 4.25
C LEU A 6 3.22 -5.55 5.62
N LYS A 7 4.38 -6.22 5.66
CA LYS A 7 5.12 -6.45 6.90
C LYS A 7 5.57 -5.13 7.51
N SER A 8 6.18 -4.28 6.72
CA SER A 8 6.65 -2.96 7.14
C SER A 8 5.51 -2.04 7.59
N SER A 9 4.33 -2.12 6.96
CA SER A 9 3.15 -1.35 7.40
C SER A 9 2.56 -1.89 8.69
N LEU A 10 2.54 -3.21 8.89
CA LEU A 10 2.13 -3.82 10.15
C LEU A 10 3.08 -3.45 11.30
N ASP A 11 4.39 -3.45 11.05
CA ASP A 11 5.41 -3.08 12.03
C ASP A 11 5.24 -1.61 12.46
N LEU A 12 4.98 -0.70 11.53
CA LEU A 12 4.71 0.72 11.85
C LEU A 12 3.38 0.96 12.57
N MET A 13 2.34 0.21 12.19
CA MET A 13 1.09 0.23 12.93
C MET A 13 1.30 -0.30 14.35
N ALA A 14 2.33 -1.12 14.57
CA ALA A 14 2.70 -1.64 15.89
C ALA A 14 3.48 -0.64 16.74
N GLU A 15 4.24 0.27 16.14
CA GLU A 15 5.03 1.30 16.82
C GLU A 15 4.19 2.48 17.32
N GLY A 16 2.95 2.65 16.80
CA GLY A 16 2.01 3.67 17.26
C GLY A 16 1.17 3.19 18.44
N ASP A 17 0.65 4.15 19.23
CA ASP A 17 -0.29 3.90 20.36
C ASP A 17 -1.68 3.49 19.82
N MET A 18 -1.72 2.39 19.06
CA MET A 18 -2.94 1.86 18.46
C MET A 18 -3.66 0.91 19.42
N PRO A 19 -4.98 1.09 19.67
CA PRO A 19 -5.75 0.17 20.51
C PRO A 19 -5.59 -1.29 20.02
N PRO A 20 -5.37 -2.25 20.94
CA PRO A 20 -5.10 -3.66 20.56
C PRO A 20 -6.18 -4.28 19.66
N GLY A 21 -7.45 -3.94 19.88
CA GLY A 21 -8.57 -4.41 19.07
C GLY A 21 -8.53 -3.87 17.64
N LYS A 22 -8.10 -2.62 17.45
CA LYS A 22 -7.92 -2.02 16.12
C LYS A 22 -6.80 -2.72 15.35
N LYS A 23 -5.65 -2.93 16.00
CA LYS A 23 -4.49 -3.61 15.43
C LYS A 23 -4.84 -5.02 14.98
N LYS A 24 -5.41 -5.85 15.87
CA LYS A 24 -5.84 -7.22 15.55
C LYS A 24 -6.84 -7.27 14.39
N THR A 25 -7.74 -6.29 14.30
CA THR A 25 -8.71 -6.19 13.19
C THR A 25 -7.99 -5.94 11.86
N LEU A 26 -7.04 -5.00 11.82
CA LEU A 26 -6.24 -4.71 10.61
C LEU A 26 -5.42 -5.92 10.16
N GLU A 27 -4.72 -6.58 11.08
CA GLU A 27 -3.92 -7.79 10.81
C GLU A 27 -4.77 -8.91 10.23
N ALA A 28 -5.92 -9.20 10.83
CA ALA A 28 -6.85 -10.22 10.36
C ALA A 28 -7.42 -9.88 8.97
N ALA A 29 -7.78 -8.62 8.76
CA ALA A 29 -8.30 -8.15 7.49
C ALA A 29 -7.27 -8.28 6.35
N ILE A 30 -6.02 -7.91 6.59
CA ILE A 30 -4.92 -8.05 5.61
C ILE A 30 -4.78 -9.51 5.18
N ILE A 31 -4.76 -10.44 6.14
CA ILE A 31 -4.62 -11.87 5.86
C ILE A 31 -5.81 -12.41 5.07
N LEU A 32 -7.03 -12.05 5.48
CA LEU A 32 -8.25 -12.54 4.83
C LEU A 32 -8.45 -11.94 3.44
N PHE A 33 -8.22 -10.65 3.27
CA PHE A 33 -8.28 -10.00 1.95
C PHE A 33 -7.23 -10.58 0.99
N GLY A 34 -6.02 -10.87 1.46
CA GLY A 34 -4.99 -11.53 0.65
C GLY A 34 -5.37 -12.95 0.23
N LYS A 35 -6.03 -13.72 1.11
CA LYS A 35 -6.41 -15.12 0.85
C LYS A 35 -7.68 -15.27 0.04
N LYS A 36 -8.73 -14.52 0.37
CA LYS A 36 -10.09 -14.68 -0.17
C LYS A 36 -10.51 -13.56 -1.11
N GLY A 37 -9.70 -12.50 -1.23
CA GLY A 37 -10.07 -11.24 -1.86
C GLY A 37 -10.96 -10.37 -0.96
N TYR A 38 -11.11 -9.10 -1.33
CA TYR A 38 -11.94 -8.16 -0.58
C TYR A 38 -13.41 -8.58 -0.59
N ASN A 39 -13.97 -8.88 -1.76
CA ASN A 39 -15.38 -9.24 -1.90
C ASN A 39 -15.73 -10.60 -1.23
N GLY A 40 -14.79 -11.54 -1.21
CA GLY A 40 -14.93 -12.83 -0.56
C GLY A 40 -14.75 -12.85 0.96
N THR A 41 -14.56 -11.67 1.59
CA THR A 41 -14.31 -11.56 3.04
C THR A 41 -15.41 -10.73 3.71
N SER A 42 -16.02 -11.24 4.75
CA SER A 42 -17.00 -10.52 5.57
C SER A 42 -16.38 -9.91 6.83
N THR A 43 -17.00 -8.85 7.36
CA THR A 43 -16.58 -8.23 8.64
C THR A 43 -16.73 -9.19 9.82
N LEU A 44 -17.68 -10.15 9.74
CA LEU A 44 -17.84 -11.17 10.76
C LEU A 44 -16.66 -12.17 10.77
N GLU A 45 -16.17 -12.58 9.60
CA GLU A 45 -14.98 -13.43 9.49
C GLU A 45 -13.73 -12.69 10.01
N ILE A 46 -13.61 -11.41 9.70
CA ILE A 46 -12.52 -10.57 10.22
C ILE A 46 -12.59 -10.49 11.75
N ALA A 47 -13.76 -10.24 12.33
CA ALA A 47 -13.94 -10.19 13.79
C ALA A 47 -13.54 -11.51 14.46
N LYS A 48 -13.99 -12.65 13.91
CA LYS A 48 -13.62 -13.98 14.39
C LYS A 48 -12.12 -14.23 14.31
N ALA A 49 -11.50 -13.92 13.19
CA ALA A 49 -10.06 -14.11 13.00
C ALA A 49 -9.22 -13.18 13.90
N ALA A 50 -9.71 -11.98 14.17
CA ALA A 50 -9.08 -11.00 15.07
C ALA A 50 -9.28 -11.33 16.56
N GLY A 51 -10.17 -12.27 16.91
CA GLY A 51 -10.54 -12.56 18.29
C GLY A 51 -11.24 -11.39 18.99
N VAL A 52 -12.05 -10.62 18.24
CA VAL A 52 -12.83 -9.49 18.76
C VAL A 52 -14.31 -9.63 18.39
N SER A 53 -15.18 -8.82 19.03
CA SER A 53 -16.58 -8.76 18.60
C SER A 53 -16.73 -7.97 17.30
N GLN A 54 -17.79 -8.26 16.54
CA GLN A 54 -18.11 -7.47 15.35
C GLN A 54 -18.40 -6.00 15.70
N ALA A 55 -18.98 -5.75 16.88
CA ALA A 55 -19.16 -4.40 17.40
C ALA A 55 -17.81 -3.67 17.60
N THR A 56 -16.77 -4.39 18.01
CA THR A 56 -15.41 -3.83 18.12
C THR A 56 -14.86 -3.44 16.75
N VAL A 57 -15.10 -4.25 15.71
CA VAL A 57 -14.72 -3.89 14.34
C VAL A 57 -15.40 -2.59 13.91
N PHE A 58 -16.72 -2.49 14.08
CA PHE A 58 -17.49 -1.30 13.70
C PHE A 58 -17.21 -0.07 14.57
N LYS A 59 -16.72 -0.25 15.78
CA LYS A 59 -16.23 0.86 16.60
C LYS A 59 -15.05 1.60 15.95
N TYR A 60 -14.17 0.88 15.27
CA TYR A 60 -12.96 1.44 14.63
C TYR A 60 -13.15 1.74 13.16
N PHE A 61 -13.98 0.97 12.47
CA PHE A 61 -14.19 1.04 11.03
C PHE A 61 -15.68 0.95 10.73
N ARG A 62 -16.29 2.06 10.31
CA ARG A 62 -17.74 2.12 10.04
C ARG A 62 -18.19 1.15 8.96
N THR A 63 -17.32 0.93 7.97
CA THR A 63 -17.57 0.04 6.83
C THR A 63 -16.36 -0.86 6.60
N LYS A 64 -16.57 -1.93 5.83
CA LYS A 64 -15.46 -2.78 5.34
C LYS A 64 -14.53 -1.99 4.43
N GLU A 65 -15.06 -0.99 3.72
CA GLU A 65 -14.29 -0.08 2.89
C GLU A 65 -13.38 0.83 3.71
N ASP A 66 -13.86 1.41 4.82
CA ASP A 66 -13.01 2.20 5.72
C ASP A 66 -11.85 1.36 6.27
N LEU A 67 -12.11 0.09 6.56
CA LEU A 67 -11.07 -0.86 6.97
C LEU A 67 -10.04 -1.07 5.86
N LEU A 68 -10.48 -1.30 4.62
CA LEU A 68 -9.59 -1.45 3.46
C LEU A 68 -8.75 -0.19 3.24
N ILE A 69 -9.38 0.97 3.25
CA ILE A 69 -8.70 2.26 3.09
C ILE A 69 -7.66 2.48 4.20
N SER A 70 -7.99 2.13 5.44
CA SER A 70 -7.05 2.23 6.57
C SER A 70 -5.82 1.31 6.43
N ILE A 71 -5.95 0.21 5.69
CA ILE A 71 -4.83 -0.67 5.34
C ILE A 71 -3.99 -0.07 4.21
N ILE A 72 -4.63 0.44 3.16
CA ILE A 72 -3.97 0.85 1.91
C ILE A 72 -3.36 2.26 2.03
N ALA A 73 -4.04 3.21 2.66
CA ALA A 73 -3.61 4.60 2.71
C ALA A 73 -2.18 4.81 3.25
N PRO A 74 -1.73 4.15 4.33
CA PRO A 74 -0.35 4.28 4.80
C PRO A 74 0.70 3.66 3.87
N ILE A 75 0.26 2.77 2.98
CA ILE A 75 1.13 2.05 2.04
C ILE A 75 1.43 2.89 0.81
N LEU A 76 0.47 3.71 0.37
CA LEU A 76 0.55 4.45 -0.89
C LEU A 76 1.80 5.35 -1.01
N PRO A 77 2.13 6.20 -0.03
CA PRO A 77 3.34 7.01 -0.11
C PRO A 77 4.61 6.16 -0.27
N ARG A 78 4.65 4.98 0.35
CA ARG A 78 5.81 4.07 0.31
C ARG A 78 5.95 3.34 -1.02
N LEU A 79 4.82 3.04 -1.70
CA LEU A 79 4.85 2.48 -3.06
C LEU A 79 5.69 3.33 -4.00
N PHE A 80 5.59 4.65 -3.85
CA PHE A 80 6.24 5.61 -4.73
C PHE A 80 7.56 6.14 -4.16
N SER A 81 7.60 6.56 -2.89
CA SER A 81 8.75 7.23 -2.29
C SER A 81 10.01 6.36 -2.28
N ASN A 82 9.91 5.11 -1.89
CA ASN A 82 11.06 4.20 -1.82
C ASN A 82 11.62 3.89 -3.22
N PHE A 83 10.74 3.74 -4.21
CA PHE A 83 11.13 3.55 -5.60
C PHE A 83 11.87 4.77 -6.14
N LEU A 84 11.27 5.96 -5.99
CA LEU A 84 11.85 7.20 -6.50
C LEU A 84 13.19 7.55 -5.84
N GLY A 85 13.32 7.29 -4.54
CA GLY A 85 14.60 7.43 -3.85
C GLY A 85 15.68 6.52 -4.41
N ARG A 86 15.33 5.28 -4.82
CA ARG A 86 16.29 4.38 -5.45
C ARG A 86 16.65 4.83 -6.86
N VAL A 87 15.68 5.26 -7.66
CA VAL A 87 15.95 5.78 -9.02
C VAL A 87 16.85 7.00 -8.97
N LYS A 88 16.61 7.92 -8.05
CA LYS A 88 17.43 9.15 -7.88
C LYS A 88 18.89 8.87 -7.50
N ASN A 89 19.17 7.73 -6.85
CA ASN A 89 20.52 7.32 -6.45
C ASN A 89 21.24 6.43 -7.49
N ILE A 90 20.65 6.25 -8.66
CA ILE A 90 21.29 5.50 -9.75
C ILE A 90 22.31 6.42 -10.42
N ASN A 91 23.58 6.19 -10.14
CA ASN A 91 24.71 6.81 -10.85
C ASN A 91 24.89 6.16 -12.21
N THR A 92 23.86 6.16 -13.04
CA THR A 92 23.86 5.46 -14.32
C THR A 92 24.04 6.41 -15.46
N ILE A 93 24.68 5.92 -16.48
CA ILE A 93 25.20 6.66 -17.62
C ILE A 93 24.25 6.60 -18.81
N THR A 94 23.30 5.65 -18.86
CA THR A 94 22.43 5.48 -20.03
C THR A 94 20.95 5.28 -19.69
N VAL A 95 20.08 5.83 -20.54
CA VAL A 95 18.61 5.66 -20.46
C VAL A 95 18.22 4.17 -20.47
N LYS A 96 18.92 3.34 -21.24
CA LYS A 96 18.68 1.89 -21.32
C LYS A 96 18.86 1.21 -19.97
N GLU A 97 19.90 1.56 -19.23
CA GLU A 97 20.17 1.00 -17.88
C GLU A 97 19.13 1.46 -16.88
N ILE A 98 18.69 2.72 -16.95
CA ILE A 98 17.60 3.23 -16.12
C ILE A 98 16.30 2.43 -16.37
N ILE A 99 15.92 2.23 -17.63
CA ILE A 99 14.73 1.45 -17.99
C ILE A 99 14.85 0.01 -17.48
N HIS A 100 15.98 -0.66 -17.69
CA HIS A 100 16.20 -2.01 -17.19
C HIS A 100 16.10 -2.08 -15.67
N TYR A 101 16.66 -1.10 -14.97
CA TYR A 101 16.57 -1.03 -13.53
C TYR A 101 15.12 -0.87 -13.08
N ILE A 102 14.38 0.08 -13.65
CA ILE A 102 12.98 0.34 -13.34
C ILE A 102 12.13 -0.92 -13.53
N VAL A 103 12.23 -1.57 -14.68
CA VAL A 103 11.47 -2.78 -14.99
C VAL A 103 11.79 -3.90 -13.99
N ARG A 104 13.07 -4.15 -13.71
CA ARG A 104 13.49 -5.19 -12.78
C ARG A 104 13.05 -4.92 -11.34
N ASP A 105 13.19 -3.66 -10.89
CA ASP A 105 12.78 -3.25 -9.54
C ASP A 105 11.26 -3.37 -9.38
N ARG A 106 10.48 -2.90 -10.34
CA ARG A 106 9.01 -2.99 -10.30
C ARG A 106 8.50 -4.42 -10.37
N PHE A 107 9.10 -5.25 -11.22
CA PHE A 107 8.74 -6.66 -11.30
C PHE A 107 9.02 -7.41 -9.99
N ARG A 108 10.17 -7.17 -9.38
CA ARG A 108 10.52 -7.75 -8.07
C ARG A 108 9.55 -7.27 -6.99
N PHE A 109 9.28 -5.97 -6.96
CA PHE A 109 8.33 -5.37 -6.05
C PHE A 109 6.94 -6.00 -6.16
N MET A 110 6.41 -6.15 -7.38
CA MET A 110 5.11 -6.80 -7.62
C MET A 110 5.11 -8.25 -7.14
N LYS A 111 6.18 -8.99 -7.38
CA LYS A 111 6.31 -10.39 -6.94
C LYS A 111 6.31 -10.52 -5.42
N GLU A 112 7.02 -9.66 -4.72
CA GLU A 112 7.14 -9.69 -3.26
C GLU A 112 5.88 -9.17 -2.55
N ASN A 113 5.10 -8.33 -3.21
CA ASN A 113 3.89 -7.69 -2.67
C ASN A 113 2.60 -8.11 -3.40
N LYS A 114 2.60 -9.29 -4.03
CA LYS A 114 1.51 -9.77 -4.89
C LYS A 114 0.12 -9.70 -4.27
N ASP A 115 0.01 -10.01 -2.98
CA ASP A 115 -1.30 -10.10 -2.31
C ASP A 115 -1.92 -8.71 -2.13
N ILE A 116 -1.14 -7.73 -1.67
CA ILE A 116 -1.64 -6.35 -1.54
C ILE A 116 -1.87 -5.71 -2.91
N ILE A 117 -1.00 -5.98 -3.89
CA ILE A 117 -1.17 -5.47 -5.25
C ILE A 117 -2.45 -6.03 -5.87
N LYS A 118 -2.74 -7.32 -5.68
CA LYS A 118 -3.99 -7.93 -6.15
C LYS A 118 -5.21 -7.24 -5.54
N ILE A 119 -5.20 -6.97 -4.23
CA ILE A 119 -6.28 -6.25 -3.55
C ILE A 119 -6.43 -4.84 -4.13
N ILE A 120 -5.32 -4.09 -4.26
CA ILE A 120 -5.35 -2.74 -4.80
C ILE A 120 -5.92 -2.74 -6.23
N PHE A 121 -5.43 -3.62 -7.10
CA PHE A 121 -5.91 -3.70 -8.49
C PHE A 121 -7.39 -4.07 -8.60
N SER A 122 -7.85 -5.06 -7.81
CA SER A 122 -9.26 -5.47 -7.86
C SER A 122 -10.20 -4.35 -7.41
N GLU A 123 -9.80 -3.57 -6.42
CA GLU A 123 -10.65 -2.55 -5.83
C GLU A 123 -10.54 -1.18 -6.51
N VAL A 124 -9.36 -0.81 -7.04
CA VAL A 124 -9.18 0.46 -7.78
C VAL A 124 -10.08 0.55 -9.00
N LEU A 125 -10.36 -0.58 -9.66
CA LEU A 125 -11.22 -0.62 -10.84
C LEU A 125 -12.70 -0.38 -10.52
N THR A 126 -13.12 -0.62 -9.28
CA THR A 126 -14.54 -0.61 -8.87
C THR A 126 -14.86 0.39 -7.76
N ASN A 127 -13.84 0.88 -7.05
CA ASN A 127 -13.97 1.76 -5.89
C ASN A 127 -13.37 3.14 -6.18
N GLU A 128 -14.24 4.10 -6.48
CA GLU A 128 -13.83 5.47 -6.84
C GLU A 128 -13.18 6.20 -5.64
N GLN A 129 -13.60 5.96 -4.40
CA GLN A 129 -13.01 6.59 -3.22
C GLN A 129 -11.56 6.13 -3.01
N LEU A 130 -11.30 4.83 -3.17
CA LEU A 130 -9.96 4.27 -3.09
C LEU A 130 -9.08 4.81 -4.22
N LYS A 131 -9.60 4.87 -5.43
CA LYS A 131 -8.91 5.43 -6.60
C LYS A 131 -8.48 6.87 -6.36
N GLN A 132 -9.38 7.73 -5.87
CA GLN A 132 -9.07 9.12 -5.54
C GLN A 132 -7.98 9.24 -4.46
N LYS A 133 -8.02 8.43 -3.41
CA LYS A 133 -6.97 8.41 -2.38
C LYS A 133 -5.61 7.99 -2.93
N ILE A 134 -5.57 7.03 -3.85
CA ILE A 134 -4.33 6.63 -4.53
C ILE A 134 -3.77 7.78 -5.36
N ILE A 135 -4.60 8.46 -6.13
CA ILE A 135 -4.19 9.60 -6.94
C ILE A 135 -3.61 10.71 -6.06
N ILE A 136 -4.33 11.11 -5.00
CA ILE A 136 -3.88 12.15 -4.07
C ILE A 136 -2.55 11.77 -3.42
N GLY A 137 -2.43 10.54 -2.92
CA GLY A 137 -1.19 10.06 -2.31
C GLY A 137 -0.01 10.00 -3.28
N ALA A 138 -0.25 9.69 -4.56
CA ALA A 138 0.76 9.75 -5.60
C ALA A 138 1.19 11.21 -5.88
N GLU A 139 0.23 12.12 -6.04
CA GLU A 139 0.50 13.54 -6.27
C GLU A 139 1.32 14.18 -5.13
N GLU A 140 1.00 13.87 -3.88
CA GLU A 140 1.75 14.34 -2.71
C GLU A 140 3.21 13.90 -2.78
N VAL A 141 3.46 12.63 -3.08
CA VAL A 141 4.84 12.10 -3.22
C VAL A 141 5.58 12.74 -4.39
N PHE A 142 4.90 12.99 -5.51
CA PHE A 142 5.50 13.69 -6.66
C PHE A 142 5.89 15.12 -6.29
N LYS A 143 5.04 15.86 -5.59
CA LYS A 143 5.31 17.23 -5.13
C LYS A 143 6.46 17.29 -4.10
N GLU A 144 6.42 16.44 -3.06
CA GLU A 144 7.46 16.40 -2.02
C GLU A 144 8.86 16.08 -2.56
N ARG A 145 8.94 15.25 -3.60
CA ARG A 145 10.21 14.80 -4.19
C ARG A 145 10.73 15.68 -5.32
N ARG A 146 10.01 16.75 -5.68
CA ARG A 146 10.38 17.66 -6.79
C ARG A 146 10.76 16.87 -8.05
N LEU A 147 9.92 15.91 -8.41
CA LEU A 147 10.21 15.01 -9.53
C LEU A 147 10.07 15.72 -10.88
N ASP A 148 9.23 16.73 -10.94
CA ASP A 148 9.10 17.68 -12.04
C ASP A 148 10.46 18.27 -12.41
N GLU A 149 11.25 18.76 -11.45
CA GLU A 149 12.60 19.27 -11.68
C GLU A 149 13.57 18.19 -12.19
N TYR A 150 13.43 16.95 -11.67
CA TYR A 150 14.26 15.84 -12.12
C TYR A 150 13.93 15.43 -13.57
N PHE A 151 12.65 15.43 -13.95
CA PHE A 151 12.25 15.17 -15.34
C PHE A 151 12.69 16.26 -16.30
N GLU A 152 12.67 17.54 -15.88
CA GLU A 152 13.22 18.63 -16.69
C GLU A 152 14.75 18.51 -16.88
N TYR A 153 15.47 18.08 -15.85
CA TYR A 153 16.91 17.79 -15.96
C TYR A 153 17.22 16.65 -16.97
N LEU A 154 16.38 15.63 -17.04
CA LEU A 154 16.56 14.51 -17.96
C LEU A 154 16.24 14.83 -19.43
N LYS A 155 15.60 15.98 -19.70
CA LYS A 155 15.28 16.45 -21.05
C LYS A 155 16.44 17.25 -21.71
N GLN A 156 17.45 17.63 -20.92
CA GLN A 156 18.65 18.33 -21.39
C GLN A 156 19.72 17.34 -21.82
#